data_9cfe363b5eb64eec68bb1000c7acd35a
#
_entry.id   9cfe363b5eb64eec68bb1000c7acd35a
#
_cell.length_a   1.000
_cell.length_b   1.000
_cell.length_c   1.000
_cell.angle_alpha   90.00
_cell.angle_beta   90.00
_cell.angle_gamma   90.00
#
_symmetry.space_group_name_H-M   'P 1'
#
loop_
_entity.id
_entity.type
_entity.pdbx_description
1 polymer ?
#
loop_
_entity_poly.entity_id
_entity_poly.type
_entity_poly.pdbx_seq_one_letter_code
_entity_poly.pdbx_strand_id
1 'polypeptide(L)'
;IKPLAQKHCLCKNFISEGYHMRDMYRKMHLANIVGKYVNGNMKRRDFLKNAGMLGLGAGCLGTMGTMSRKFIPQAHAGSHGIEWRGDMMDWLKDVSSPFRGQTVSLATESTPPSNAINTTLKPFFEEVTGIKVNIEVLPLEQVLQKLTLDVASGLGTYDTYYLDQSWMAAFRGDAGDPRELYAANPTLAMPNYNFDDFLGPLVDGISMYDGTMVGVPYDIPVFIMMYRDDVYKELGLSVPTTFDQYMSNAQVIQAAKLGHLNPDGRPIYGTNGQMKSGHYSLECDWTMFAWAFGGSITNPDGSFAGNDANGLAGMDYWTKLKEYMPSG
;
A
#
# COMPACT_ATOMS: atom_id res chain seq x y z
N ILE A 1 9.58 -30.33 38.57
CA ILE A 1 9.80 -29.89 37.19
C ILE A 1 8.57 -30.33 36.34
N LYS A 2 7.46 -29.68 36.55
CA LYS A 2 6.24 -29.80 35.68
C LYS A 2 5.28 -28.65 35.96
N PRO A 3 5.58 -27.43 35.54
CA PRO A 3 4.48 -26.46 35.31
C PRO A 3 4.59 -25.59 34.07
N LEU A 4 5.62 -25.69 33.24
CA LEU A 4 5.76 -24.75 32.11
C LEU A 4 4.98 -25.17 30.85
N ALA A 5 4.71 -26.44 30.63
CA ALA A 5 3.98 -26.90 29.44
C ALA A 5 2.47 -26.60 29.48
N GLN A 6 1.88 -26.50 30.66
CA GLN A 6 0.45 -26.20 30.82
C GLN A 6 0.09 -24.73 30.65
N LYS A 7 1.03 -23.83 30.91
CA LYS A 7 0.79 -22.37 30.69
C LYS A 7 0.76 -21.98 29.23
N HIS A 8 1.53 -22.65 28.36
CA HIS A 8 1.52 -22.38 26.93
C HIS A 8 0.23 -22.83 26.22
N CYS A 9 -0.42 -23.86 26.72
CA CYS A 9 -1.68 -24.37 26.16
C CYS A 9 -2.88 -23.49 26.52
N LEU A 10 -2.87 -22.87 27.70
CA LEU A 10 -3.93 -21.96 28.15
C LEU A 10 -3.88 -20.60 27.41
N CYS A 11 -2.70 -20.12 27.09
CA CYS A 11 -2.58 -18.86 26.28
C CYS A 11 -3.04 -19.06 24.83
N LYS A 12 -2.79 -20.22 24.21
CA LYS A 12 -3.29 -20.49 22.85
C LYS A 12 -4.82 -20.58 22.81
N ASN A 13 -5.44 -21.19 23.76
CA ASN A 13 -6.92 -21.30 23.83
C ASN A 13 -7.55 -19.92 24.13
N PHE A 14 -6.94 -19.10 24.98
CA PHE A 14 -7.45 -17.76 25.30
C PHE A 14 -7.37 -16.80 24.12
N ILE A 15 -6.32 -16.91 23.31
CA ILE A 15 -6.15 -16.10 22.09
C ILE A 15 -7.13 -16.54 21.00
N SER A 16 -7.36 -17.86 20.83
CA SER A 16 -8.30 -18.39 19.84
C SER A 16 -9.76 -18.09 20.19
N GLU A 17 -10.14 -18.18 21.47
CA GLU A 17 -11.50 -17.85 21.91
C GLU A 17 -11.78 -16.34 21.87
N GLY A 18 -10.80 -15.50 22.20
CA GLY A 18 -10.91 -14.06 22.07
C GLY A 18 -11.04 -13.59 20.63
N TYR A 19 -10.39 -14.29 19.71
CA TYR A 19 -10.45 -14.01 18.28
C TYR A 19 -11.83 -14.37 17.69
N HIS A 20 -12.37 -15.52 18.05
CA HIS A 20 -13.68 -15.97 17.57
C HIS A 20 -14.84 -15.13 18.11
N MET A 21 -14.78 -14.68 19.35
CA MET A 21 -15.75 -13.75 19.92
C MET A 21 -15.70 -12.35 19.29
N ARG A 22 -14.51 -11.80 19.01
CA ARG A 22 -14.38 -10.52 18.32
C ARG A 22 -14.97 -10.56 16.92
N ASP A 23 -14.72 -11.63 16.17
CA ASP A 23 -15.20 -11.80 14.81
C ASP A 23 -16.74 -11.97 14.77
N MET A 24 -17.28 -12.75 15.67
CA MET A 24 -18.74 -12.89 15.85
C MET A 24 -19.39 -11.58 16.27
N TYR A 25 -18.77 -10.83 17.17
CA TYR A 25 -19.25 -9.51 17.61
C TYR A 25 -19.22 -8.50 16.44
N ARG A 26 -18.19 -8.53 15.61
CA ARG A 26 -18.09 -7.68 14.39
C ARG A 26 -19.21 -7.99 13.41
N LYS A 27 -19.47 -9.25 13.10
CA LYS A 27 -20.53 -9.67 12.15
C LYS A 27 -21.93 -9.27 12.62
N MET A 28 -22.24 -9.53 13.88
CA MET A 28 -23.52 -9.14 14.47
C MET A 28 -23.67 -7.62 14.59
N HIS A 29 -22.60 -6.93 14.92
CA HIS A 29 -22.60 -5.48 15.09
C HIS A 29 -22.73 -4.77 13.75
N LEU A 30 -22.06 -5.23 12.72
CA LEU A 30 -22.10 -4.64 11.38
C LEU A 30 -23.54 -4.69 10.80
N ALA A 31 -24.21 -5.83 10.86
CA ALA A 31 -25.57 -5.97 10.37
C ALA A 31 -26.57 -5.06 11.12
N ASN A 32 -26.40 -4.94 12.46
CA ASN A 32 -27.25 -4.07 13.28
C ASN A 32 -27.01 -2.57 13.00
N ILE A 33 -25.78 -2.19 12.72
CA ILE A 33 -25.37 -0.81 12.50
C ILE A 33 -25.79 -0.32 11.12
N VAL A 34 -25.63 -1.15 10.10
CA VAL A 34 -26.15 -0.86 8.75
C VAL A 34 -27.67 -0.63 8.81
N GLY A 35 -28.40 -1.52 9.46
CA GLY A 35 -29.84 -1.37 9.64
C GLY A 35 -30.24 -0.09 10.39
N LYS A 36 -29.52 0.30 11.43
CA LYS A 36 -29.77 1.55 12.18
C LYS A 36 -29.45 2.79 11.36
N TYR A 37 -28.40 2.76 10.56
CA TYR A 37 -28.01 3.90 9.73
C TYR A 37 -28.95 4.12 8.56
N VAL A 38 -29.29 3.07 7.83
CA VAL A 38 -30.24 3.11 6.70
C VAL A 38 -31.62 3.57 7.14
N ASN A 39 -32.03 3.24 8.38
CA ASN A 39 -33.30 3.68 8.97
C ASN A 39 -33.21 5.07 9.64
N GLY A 40 -32.13 5.80 9.48
CA GLY A 40 -31.96 7.16 10.06
C GLY A 40 -31.76 7.20 11.58
N ASN A 41 -31.60 6.06 12.23
CA ASN A 41 -31.49 5.93 13.69
C ASN A 41 -30.05 6.00 14.22
N MET A 42 -29.07 6.32 13.37
CA MET A 42 -27.67 6.44 13.73
C MET A 42 -27.01 7.60 13.00
N LYS A 43 -26.16 8.36 13.69
CA LYS A 43 -25.36 9.41 13.07
C LYS A 43 -24.25 8.81 12.25
N ARG A 44 -23.85 9.49 11.15
CA ARG A 44 -22.78 9.06 10.23
C ARG A 44 -21.50 8.64 10.95
N ARG A 45 -21.03 9.44 11.90
CA ARG A 45 -19.81 9.18 12.67
C ARG A 45 -19.88 7.85 13.42
N ASP A 46 -21.04 7.56 14.02
CA ASP A 46 -21.26 6.33 14.75
C ASP A 46 -21.38 5.14 13.83
N PHE A 47 -21.94 5.34 12.63
CA PHE A 47 -22.00 4.32 11.60
C PHE A 47 -20.58 3.96 11.09
N LEU A 48 -19.81 4.95 10.67
CA LEU A 48 -18.44 4.74 10.16
C LEU A 48 -17.52 4.16 11.25
N LYS A 49 -17.61 4.65 12.47
CA LYS A 49 -16.85 4.16 13.61
C LYS A 49 -17.12 2.68 13.91
N ASN A 50 -18.32 2.23 13.71
CA ASN A 50 -18.74 0.89 14.10
C ASN A 50 -18.83 -0.09 12.91
N ALA A 51 -19.14 0.38 11.70
CA ALA A 51 -19.32 -0.47 10.51
C ALA A 51 -18.03 -0.73 9.74
N GLY A 52 -16.98 0.02 10.05
CA GLY A 52 -15.75 -0.07 9.26
C GLY A 52 -15.98 0.23 7.77
N MET A 53 -16.82 1.24 7.45
CA MET A 53 -17.10 1.66 6.06
C MET A 53 -15.87 2.11 5.28
N LEU A 54 -14.69 1.92 5.85
CA LEU A 54 -13.40 2.15 5.25
C LEU A 54 -13.24 1.46 3.89
N GLY A 55 -13.89 0.30 3.71
CA GLY A 55 -13.86 -0.42 2.45
C GLY A 55 -14.57 0.28 1.30
N LEU A 56 -15.69 0.97 1.53
CA LEU A 56 -16.42 1.63 0.44
C LEU A 56 -15.74 2.93 0.00
N GLY A 57 -15.28 3.75 0.93
CA GLY A 57 -14.51 4.95 0.60
C GLY A 57 -13.11 4.62 0.04
N ALA A 58 -12.37 3.75 0.70
CA ALA A 58 -11.07 3.29 0.22
C ALA A 58 -11.19 2.38 -1.00
N GLY A 59 -12.22 1.54 -1.08
CA GLY A 59 -12.50 0.73 -2.26
C GLY A 59 -12.74 1.58 -3.50
N CYS A 60 -13.57 2.62 -3.42
CA CYS A 60 -13.77 3.53 -4.53
C CYS A 60 -12.50 4.32 -4.88
N LEU A 61 -11.76 4.80 -3.89
CA LEU A 61 -10.52 5.55 -4.12
C LEU A 61 -9.36 4.60 -4.47
N GLY A 62 -9.22 3.47 -3.80
CA GLY A 62 -8.18 2.48 -4.07
C GLY A 62 -8.40 1.75 -5.40
N THR A 63 -9.62 1.38 -5.74
CA THR A 63 -9.93 0.77 -7.05
C THR A 63 -9.79 1.76 -8.19
N MET A 64 -10.02 3.06 -7.95
CA MET A 64 -9.69 4.08 -8.94
C MET A 64 -8.19 4.15 -9.24
N GLY A 65 -7.33 3.97 -8.25
CA GLY A 65 -5.87 3.92 -8.40
C GLY A 65 -5.35 2.62 -9.01
N THR A 66 -6.01 1.51 -8.73
CA THR A 66 -5.61 0.16 -9.19
C THR A 66 -6.41 -0.35 -10.38
N MET A 67 -7.55 0.29 -10.71
CA MET A 67 -8.27 -0.02 -11.94
C MET A 67 -7.34 0.22 -13.12
N SER A 68 -6.81 -0.88 -13.60
CA SER A 68 -5.91 -0.96 -14.73
C SER A 68 -6.43 -0.08 -15.89
N ARG A 69 -5.54 0.37 -16.76
CA ARG A 69 -5.81 1.16 -17.98
C ARG A 69 -7.02 0.71 -18.83
N LYS A 70 -7.62 -0.44 -18.53
CA LYS A 70 -8.84 -0.94 -19.19
C LYS A 70 -10.11 -0.21 -18.76
N PHE A 71 -10.11 0.45 -17.59
CA PHE A 71 -11.31 1.10 -17.04
C PHE A 71 -11.23 2.64 -17.04
N ILE A 72 -10.06 3.20 -17.36
CA ILE A 72 -9.90 4.64 -17.54
C ILE A 72 -9.53 4.89 -18.98
N PRO A 73 -10.50 5.18 -19.87
CA PRO A 73 -10.20 5.61 -21.23
C PRO A 73 -9.36 6.89 -21.21
N GLN A 74 -8.59 7.11 -22.27
CA GLN A 74 -7.81 8.34 -22.42
C GLN A 74 -8.68 9.58 -22.17
N ALA A 75 -8.16 10.50 -21.37
CA ALA A 75 -8.84 11.72 -20.98
C ALA A 75 -9.41 12.48 -22.17
N HIS A 76 -10.73 12.65 -22.18
CA HIS A 76 -11.43 13.60 -23.02
C HIS A 76 -11.85 14.79 -22.16
N ALA A 77 -11.75 15.99 -22.72
CA ALA A 77 -12.06 17.23 -22.03
C ALA A 77 -13.56 17.32 -21.67
N GLY A 78 -13.86 17.04 -20.43
CA GLY A 78 -15.18 17.08 -19.80
C GLY A 78 -15.11 16.28 -18.52
N SER A 79 -15.67 16.75 -17.41
CA SER A 79 -15.60 16.12 -16.09
C SER A 79 -14.17 15.65 -15.70
N HIS A 80 -13.24 16.61 -15.60
CA HIS A 80 -11.83 16.38 -15.23
C HIS A 80 -11.08 15.37 -16.12
N GLY A 81 -11.56 15.11 -17.35
CA GLY A 81 -10.92 14.25 -18.32
C GLY A 81 -11.01 12.74 -18.03
N ILE A 82 -11.94 12.32 -17.18
CA ILE A 82 -12.17 10.92 -16.83
C ILE A 82 -13.52 10.49 -17.45
N GLU A 83 -13.47 9.49 -18.31
CA GLU A 83 -14.66 8.76 -18.77
C GLU A 83 -14.76 7.42 -18.06
N TRP A 84 -15.92 7.17 -17.47
CA TRP A 84 -16.25 5.89 -16.86
C TRP A 84 -17.29 5.16 -17.72
N ARG A 85 -17.34 3.83 -17.58
CA ARG A 85 -18.43 3.06 -18.16
C ARG A 85 -19.76 3.51 -17.57
N GLY A 86 -20.78 3.65 -18.41
CA GLY A 86 -22.08 4.14 -18.01
C GLY A 86 -22.70 3.38 -16.83
N ASP A 87 -22.61 2.05 -16.84
CA ASP A 87 -23.09 1.18 -15.75
C ASP A 87 -22.42 1.47 -14.40
N MET A 88 -21.14 1.79 -14.41
CA MET A 88 -20.38 2.15 -13.21
C MET A 88 -20.77 3.53 -12.68
N MET A 89 -21.00 4.48 -13.60
CA MET A 89 -21.41 5.83 -13.24
C MET A 89 -22.79 5.86 -12.62
N ASP A 90 -23.71 5.11 -13.22
CA ASP A 90 -25.08 5.02 -12.72
C ASP A 90 -25.10 4.35 -11.34
N TRP A 91 -24.38 3.23 -11.18
CA TRP A 91 -24.21 2.61 -9.88
C TRP A 91 -23.61 3.59 -8.85
N LEU A 92 -22.55 4.31 -9.21
CA LEU A 92 -21.88 5.22 -8.26
C LEU A 92 -22.81 6.36 -7.82
N LYS A 93 -23.61 6.91 -8.72
CA LYS A 93 -24.62 7.93 -8.41
C LYS A 93 -25.71 7.38 -7.49
N ASP A 94 -26.23 6.20 -7.80
CA ASP A 94 -27.31 5.57 -7.06
C ASP A 94 -26.87 5.20 -5.65
N VAL A 95 -25.74 4.47 -5.53
CA VAL A 95 -25.23 4.00 -4.24
C VAL A 95 -24.80 5.15 -3.33
N SER A 96 -24.30 6.25 -3.90
CA SER A 96 -23.89 7.43 -3.13
C SER A 96 -25.04 8.36 -2.74
N SER A 97 -26.19 8.21 -3.36
CA SER A 97 -27.34 9.11 -3.18
C SER A 97 -27.71 9.37 -1.69
N PRO A 98 -27.79 8.34 -0.80
CA PRO A 98 -28.09 8.54 0.62
C PRO A 98 -26.98 9.28 1.39
N PHE A 99 -25.80 9.41 0.82
CA PHE A 99 -24.61 9.94 1.48
C PHE A 99 -24.20 11.34 0.99
N ARG A 100 -25.00 11.93 0.10
CA ARG A 100 -24.72 13.28 -0.44
C ARG A 100 -24.58 14.31 0.69
N GLY A 101 -23.58 15.19 0.56
CA GLY A 101 -23.27 16.21 1.55
C GLY A 101 -22.45 15.72 2.74
N GLN A 102 -22.18 14.43 2.84
CA GLN A 102 -21.29 13.89 3.87
C GLN A 102 -19.80 14.12 3.48
N THR A 103 -18.93 13.95 4.47
CA THR A 103 -17.48 14.07 4.28
C THR A 103 -16.80 12.76 4.69
N VAL A 104 -15.87 12.29 3.89
CA VAL A 104 -14.97 11.16 4.17
C VAL A 104 -13.55 11.69 4.29
N SER A 105 -12.82 11.25 5.30
CA SER A 105 -11.45 11.67 5.58
C SER A 105 -10.48 10.50 5.37
N LEU A 106 -9.40 10.76 4.65
CA LEU A 106 -8.33 9.81 4.32
C LEU A 106 -6.98 10.40 4.76
N ALA A 107 -6.19 9.65 5.51
CA ALA A 107 -4.76 9.91 5.67
C ALA A 107 -3.96 9.00 4.74
N THR A 108 -3.05 9.56 3.96
CA THR A 108 -2.25 8.81 2.98
C THR A 108 -0.83 9.31 2.90
N GLU A 109 0.07 8.44 2.46
CA GLU A 109 1.45 8.81 2.18
C GLU A 109 1.55 9.76 0.99
N SER A 110 2.56 10.65 1.03
CA SER A 110 2.90 11.57 -0.07
C SER A 110 3.65 10.84 -1.19
N THR A 111 2.89 10.13 -2.01
CA THR A 111 3.38 9.44 -3.22
C THR A 111 2.77 10.03 -4.48
N PRO A 112 3.36 9.81 -5.67
CA PRO A 112 2.76 10.24 -6.92
C PRO A 112 1.32 9.72 -7.14
N PRO A 113 0.98 8.44 -6.85
CA PRO A 113 -0.40 7.96 -6.90
C PRO A 113 -1.35 8.73 -5.97
N SER A 114 -0.96 8.95 -4.72
CA SER A 114 -1.77 9.69 -3.74
C SER A 114 -2.02 11.14 -4.18
N ASN A 115 -1.00 11.79 -4.73
CA ASN A 115 -1.15 13.14 -5.27
C ASN A 115 -2.06 13.18 -6.50
N ALA A 116 -1.97 12.19 -7.39
CA ALA A 116 -2.86 12.07 -8.55
C ALA A 116 -4.33 11.85 -8.12
N ILE A 117 -4.56 11.02 -7.11
CA ILE A 117 -5.90 10.84 -6.54
C ILE A 117 -6.43 12.16 -5.99
N ASN A 118 -5.64 12.87 -5.19
CA ASN A 118 -6.06 14.12 -4.56
C ASN A 118 -6.37 15.22 -5.59
N THR A 119 -5.60 15.31 -6.67
CA THR A 119 -5.72 16.38 -7.67
C THR A 119 -6.68 16.05 -8.81
N THR A 120 -6.87 14.78 -9.14
CA THR A 120 -7.61 14.35 -10.33
C THR A 120 -8.87 13.56 -10.00
N LEU A 121 -8.73 12.50 -9.18
CA LEU A 121 -9.86 11.60 -8.92
C LEU A 121 -10.82 12.16 -7.87
N LYS A 122 -10.32 12.83 -6.86
CA LYS A 122 -11.14 13.45 -5.80
C LYS A 122 -12.17 14.44 -6.34
N PRO A 123 -11.81 15.45 -7.16
CA PRO A 123 -12.79 16.39 -7.71
C PRO A 123 -13.89 15.68 -8.51
N PHE A 124 -13.52 14.71 -9.31
CA PHE A 124 -14.46 13.88 -10.07
C PHE A 124 -15.41 13.09 -9.16
N PHE A 125 -14.88 12.41 -8.14
CA PHE A 125 -15.67 11.66 -7.18
C PHE A 125 -16.66 12.58 -6.42
N GLU A 126 -16.20 13.73 -5.96
CA GLU A 126 -17.03 14.71 -5.26
C GLU A 126 -18.17 15.25 -6.14
N GLU A 127 -17.88 15.52 -7.42
CA GLU A 127 -18.87 15.97 -8.40
C GLU A 127 -19.97 14.92 -8.60
N VAL A 128 -19.57 13.67 -8.84
CA VAL A 128 -20.51 12.58 -9.14
C VAL A 128 -21.36 12.19 -7.94
N THR A 129 -20.70 12.03 -6.78
CA THR A 129 -21.35 11.49 -5.57
C THR A 129 -21.97 12.54 -4.68
N GLY A 130 -21.48 13.79 -4.76
CA GLY A 130 -21.80 14.83 -3.78
C GLY A 130 -21.24 14.58 -2.38
N ILE A 131 -20.38 13.58 -2.21
CA ILE A 131 -19.64 13.29 -0.97
C ILE A 131 -18.35 14.10 -0.98
N LYS A 132 -18.04 14.81 0.08
CA LYS A 132 -16.78 15.52 0.24
C LYS A 132 -15.68 14.57 0.69
N VAL A 133 -14.46 14.75 0.15
CA VAL A 133 -13.31 13.92 0.50
C VAL A 133 -12.18 14.80 1.02
N ASN A 134 -11.81 14.63 2.28
CA ASN A 134 -10.62 15.24 2.85
C ASN A 134 -9.46 14.26 2.73
N ILE A 135 -8.46 14.60 1.93
CA ILE A 135 -7.25 13.79 1.80
C ILE A 135 -6.09 14.55 2.45
N GLU A 136 -5.57 13.99 3.52
CA GLU A 136 -4.36 14.49 4.18
C GLU A 136 -3.16 13.71 3.64
N VAL A 137 -2.32 14.39 2.85
CA VAL A 137 -1.13 13.81 2.21
C VAL A 137 0.08 14.12 3.08
N LEU A 138 0.75 13.10 3.60
CA LEU A 138 1.74 13.20 4.68
C LEU A 138 3.00 12.38 4.36
N PRO A 139 4.15 12.71 4.98
CA PRO A 139 5.26 11.75 5.09
C PRO A 139 4.81 10.46 5.78
N LEU A 140 5.39 9.32 5.37
CA LEU A 140 4.98 7.99 5.84
C LEU A 140 4.94 7.87 7.37
N GLU A 141 5.97 8.38 8.05
CA GLU A 141 6.08 8.32 9.51
C GLU A 141 4.96 9.10 10.22
N GLN A 142 4.48 10.17 9.60
CA GLN A 142 3.35 10.95 10.12
C GLN A 142 2.02 10.23 9.92
N VAL A 143 1.87 9.48 8.82
CA VAL A 143 0.69 8.61 8.62
C VAL A 143 0.62 7.59 9.76
N LEU A 144 1.73 6.90 10.05
CA LEU A 144 1.79 5.93 11.15
C LEU A 144 1.44 6.56 12.51
N GLN A 145 2.00 7.72 12.81
CA GLN A 145 1.72 8.43 14.06
C GLN A 145 0.24 8.78 14.20
N LYS A 146 -0.35 9.34 13.15
CA LYS A 146 -1.77 9.74 13.14
C LYS A 146 -2.70 8.53 13.21
N LEU A 147 -2.43 7.47 12.48
CA LEU A 147 -3.18 6.22 12.55
C LEU A 147 -3.12 5.63 13.96
N THR A 148 -1.92 5.57 14.56
CA THR A 148 -1.73 5.05 15.93
C THR A 148 -2.54 5.86 16.94
N LEU A 149 -2.47 7.18 16.88
CA LEU A 149 -3.20 8.07 17.79
C LEU A 149 -4.73 7.98 17.59
N ASP A 150 -5.19 7.92 16.36
CA ASP A 150 -6.62 7.86 16.05
C ASP A 150 -7.24 6.54 16.52
N VAL A 151 -6.56 5.42 16.27
CA VAL A 151 -6.97 4.09 16.75
C VAL A 151 -6.93 4.02 18.28
N ALA A 152 -5.83 4.44 18.91
CA ALA A 152 -5.68 4.39 20.35
C ALA A 152 -6.69 5.28 21.10
N SER A 153 -6.98 6.47 20.58
CA SER A 153 -7.95 7.39 21.18
C SER A 153 -9.41 7.04 20.86
N GLY A 154 -9.65 6.23 19.81
CA GLY A 154 -10.98 5.92 19.29
C GLY A 154 -11.73 7.15 18.77
N LEU A 155 -11.04 8.23 18.40
CA LEU A 155 -11.66 9.47 17.91
C LEU A 155 -12.34 9.29 16.56
N GLY A 156 -11.79 8.40 15.68
CA GLY A 156 -12.30 8.20 14.34
C GLY A 156 -12.19 9.49 13.50
N THR A 157 -11.01 10.11 13.53
CA THR A 157 -10.70 11.32 12.78
C THR A 157 -10.67 11.02 11.28
N TYR A 158 -10.17 9.84 10.95
CA TYR A 158 -10.14 9.34 9.58
C TYR A 158 -11.10 8.17 9.40
N ASP A 159 -11.74 8.13 8.26
CA ASP A 159 -12.65 7.04 7.86
C ASP A 159 -11.88 5.94 7.13
N THR A 160 -10.72 6.26 6.55
CA THR A 160 -9.85 5.33 5.84
C THR A 160 -8.40 5.80 5.90
N TYR A 161 -7.46 4.86 5.68
CA TYR A 161 -6.04 5.11 5.78
C TYR A 161 -5.27 4.44 4.65
N TYR A 162 -4.14 5.03 4.28
CA TYR A 162 -3.04 4.29 3.70
C TYR A 162 -2.40 3.43 4.81
N LEU A 163 -2.31 2.14 4.60
CA LEU A 163 -1.71 1.19 5.53
C LEU A 163 -0.51 0.54 4.86
N ASP A 164 0.68 0.81 5.37
CA ASP A 164 1.89 0.15 4.91
C ASP A 164 1.91 -1.32 5.33
N GLN A 165 2.44 -2.20 4.47
CA GLN A 165 2.49 -3.64 4.73
C GLN A 165 3.21 -4.00 6.05
N SER A 166 4.20 -3.21 6.46
CA SER A 166 4.94 -3.42 7.71
C SER A 166 4.08 -3.19 8.96
N TRP A 167 2.93 -2.52 8.83
CA TRP A 167 2.02 -2.21 9.94
C TRP A 167 0.82 -3.16 10.05
N MET A 168 0.61 -4.04 9.09
CA MET A 168 -0.57 -4.92 9.04
C MET A 168 -0.79 -5.70 10.33
N ALA A 169 0.29 -6.25 10.90
CA ALA A 169 0.22 -7.00 12.16
C ALA A 169 -0.30 -6.16 13.33
N ALA A 170 0.09 -4.87 13.38
CA ALA A 170 -0.30 -3.96 14.45
C ALA A 170 -1.77 -3.53 14.34
N PHE A 171 -2.26 -3.29 13.12
CA PHE A 171 -3.60 -2.71 12.88
C PHE A 171 -4.65 -3.70 12.39
N ARG A 172 -4.31 -5.00 12.25
CA ARG A 172 -5.24 -6.04 11.78
C ARG A 172 -6.55 -6.11 12.56
N GLY A 173 -6.50 -5.75 13.85
CA GLY A 173 -7.66 -5.75 14.73
C GLY A 173 -8.57 -4.55 14.55
N ASP A 174 -8.12 -3.51 13.91
CA ASP A 174 -8.78 -2.22 13.76
C ASP A 174 -9.23 -1.94 12.33
N ALA A 175 -8.62 -2.63 11.35
CA ALA A 175 -9.04 -2.60 9.95
C ALA A 175 -10.19 -3.58 9.68
N GLY A 176 -11.17 -3.17 8.88
CA GLY A 176 -12.24 -4.06 8.41
C GLY A 176 -11.81 -4.86 7.19
N ASP A 177 -12.14 -6.15 7.14
CA ASP A 177 -11.93 -6.96 5.92
C ASP A 177 -12.87 -6.46 4.80
N PRO A 178 -12.34 -5.94 3.69
CA PRO A 178 -13.16 -5.42 2.61
C PRO A 178 -14.07 -6.48 1.97
N ARG A 179 -13.69 -7.75 1.97
CA ARG A 179 -14.51 -8.85 1.45
C ARG A 179 -15.74 -9.07 2.33
N GLU A 180 -15.57 -9.00 3.65
CA GLU A 180 -16.69 -9.08 4.60
C GLU A 180 -17.61 -7.87 4.50
N LEU A 181 -17.05 -6.67 4.30
CA LEU A 181 -17.84 -5.46 4.09
C LEU A 181 -18.69 -5.54 2.82
N TYR A 182 -18.15 -6.08 1.73
CA TYR A 182 -18.90 -6.33 0.50
C TYR A 182 -20.01 -7.35 0.70
N ALA A 183 -19.70 -8.48 1.34
CA ALA A 183 -20.70 -9.54 1.60
C ALA A 183 -21.83 -9.07 2.52
N ALA A 184 -21.52 -8.21 3.49
CA ALA A 184 -22.52 -7.68 4.42
C ALA A 184 -23.40 -6.57 3.81
N ASN A 185 -22.95 -5.94 2.72
CA ASN A 185 -23.63 -4.79 2.11
C ASN A 185 -23.81 -4.97 0.59
N PRO A 186 -24.51 -6.00 0.12
CA PRO A 186 -24.58 -6.32 -1.30
C PRO A 186 -25.23 -5.22 -2.15
N THR A 187 -26.09 -4.39 -1.56
CA THR A 187 -26.71 -3.24 -2.25
C THR A 187 -25.75 -2.06 -2.44
N LEU A 188 -24.68 -2.01 -1.68
CA LEU A 188 -23.64 -0.99 -1.76
C LEU A 188 -22.38 -1.50 -2.47
N ALA A 189 -22.34 -2.80 -2.75
CA ALA A 189 -21.21 -3.43 -3.42
C ALA A 189 -21.15 -3.01 -4.89
N MET A 190 -19.94 -2.70 -5.33
CA MET A 190 -19.68 -2.32 -6.73
C MET A 190 -19.98 -3.51 -7.66
N PRO A 191 -20.80 -3.34 -8.71
CA PRO A 191 -21.11 -4.41 -9.65
C PRO A 191 -19.85 -4.97 -10.30
N ASN A 192 -19.75 -6.29 -10.37
CA ASN A 192 -18.62 -6.99 -10.98
C ASN A 192 -17.24 -6.64 -10.38
N TYR A 193 -17.20 -6.17 -9.13
CA TYR A 193 -15.95 -6.04 -8.42
C TYR A 193 -15.38 -7.43 -8.13
N ASN A 194 -14.18 -7.66 -8.57
CA ASN A 194 -13.52 -8.96 -8.43
C ASN A 194 -12.24 -8.80 -7.60
N PHE A 195 -12.27 -9.32 -6.37
CA PHE A 195 -11.07 -9.35 -5.53
C PHE A 195 -9.96 -10.26 -6.08
N ASP A 196 -10.32 -11.25 -6.91
CA ASP A 196 -9.35 -12.16 -7.53
C ASP A 196 -8.64 -11.55 -8.75
N ASP A 197 -9.03 -10.33 -9.17
CA ASP A 197 -8.35 -9.59 -10.24
C ASP A 197 -7.03 -8.95 -9.77
N PHE A 198 -6.80 -8.87 -8.48
CA PHE A 198 -5.51 -8.51 -7.92
C PHE A 198 -4.51 -9.66 -8.09
N LEU A 199 -3.25 -9.32 -8.31
CA LEU A 199 -2.19 -10.33 -8.40
C LEU A 199 -2.07 -11.11 -7.07
N GLY A 200 -2.32 -12.42 -7.09
CA GLY A 200 -2.36 -13.26 -5.89
C GLY A 200 -1.16 -13.10 -4.96
N PRO A 201 0.10 -13.17 -5.45
CA PRO A 201 1.28 -12.98 -4.60
C PRO A 201 1.34 -11.62 -3.89
N LEU A 202 0.72 -10.58 -4.46
CA LEU A 202 0.65 -9.27 -3.82
C LEU A 202 -0.43 -9.25 -2.74
N VAL A 203 -1.60 -9.83 -3.01
CA VAL A 203 -2.65 -9.96 -2.00
C VAL A 203 -2.11 -10.71 -0.79
N ASP A 204 -1.46 -11.85 -1.02
CA ASP A 204 -0.91 -12.68 0.05
C ASP A 204 0.20 -11.97 0.84
N GLY A 205 1.05 -11.19 0.16
CA GLY A 205 2.21 -10.52 0.76
C GLY A 205 1.92 -9.19 1.44
N ILE A 206 0.95 -8.40 0.91
CA ILE A 206 0.74 -7.01 1.35
C ILE A 206 -0.69 -6.68 1.79
N SER A 207 -1.63 -7.61 1.67
CA SER A 207 -3.03 -7.37 2.04
C SER A 207 -3.58 -8.40 3.02
N MET A 208 -3.01 -9.60 3.04
CA MET A 208 -3.48 -10.67 3.92
C MET A 208 -2.61 -10.76 5.17
N TYR A 209 -3.26 -10.84 6.32
CA TYR A 209 -2.60 -11.16 7.58
C TYR A 209 -3.47 -12.14 8.37
N ASP A 210 -2.94 -13.33 8.65
CA ASP A 210 -3.61 -14.35 9.47
C ASP A 210 -5.03 -14.69 8.96
N GLY A 211 -5.18 -14.80 7.63
CA GLY A 211 -6.45 -15.11 6.95
C GLY A 211 -7.42 -13.94 6.77
N THR A 212 -7.10 -12.76 7.32
CA THR A 212 -7.90 -11.53 7.17
C THR A 212 -7.30 -10.65 6.10
N MET A 213 -8.13 -10.12 5.20
CA MET A 213 -7.73 -9.05 4.28
C MET A 213 -7.76 -7.71 5.05
N VAL A 214 -6.59 -7.19 5.38
CA VAL A 214 -6.46 -5.98 6.19
C VAL A 214 -6.76 -4.71 5.38
N GLY A 215 -6.61 -4.79 4.07
CA GLY A 215 -6.91 -3.72 3.12
C GLY A 215 -6.82 -4.21 1.69
N VAL A 216 -7.26 -3.40 0.74
CA VAL A 216 -7.05 -3.67 -0.69
C VAL A 216 -5.68 -3.16 -1.14
N PRO A 217 -4.99 -3.89 -2.04
CA PRO A 217 -3.74 -3.40 -2.63
C PRO A 217 -3.96 -2.04 -3.29
N TYR A 218 -3.15 -1.05 -2.93
CA TYR A 218 -3.29 0.32 -3.38
C TYR A 218 -2.13 0.75 -4.28
N ASP A 219 -0.91 0.63 -3.77
CA ASP A 219 0.32 1.00 -4.45
C ASP A 219 1.35 -0.11 -4.22
N ILE A 220 2.09 -0.45 -5.27
CA ILE A 220 3.01 -1.57 -5.21
C ILE A 220 4.34 -1.10 -5.78
N PRO A 221 5.32 -0.84 -4.93
CA PRO A 221 6.67 -0.58 -5.39
C PRO A 221 7.26 -1.83 -6.03
N VAL A 222 7.77 -1.68 -7.24
CA VAL A 222 8.46 -2.75 -7.97
C VAL A 222 9.88 -2.31 -8.22
N PHE A 223 10.86 -3.15 -7.88
CA PHE A 223 12.24 -2.92 -8.26
C PHE A 223 12.40 -3.09 -9.76
N ILE A 224 12.76 -2.02 -10.42
CA ILE A 224 13.08 -2.01 -11.85
C ILE A 224 14.43 -1.32 -12.06
N MET A 225 15.20 -1.80 -13.01
CA MET A 225 16.37 -1.10 -13.47
C MET A 225 15.98 -0.04 -14.50
N MET A 226 16.17 1.23 -14.18
CA MET A 226 16.13 2.31 -15.16
C MET A 226 17.55 2.69 -15.55
N TYR A 227 17.79 2.95 -16.82
CA TYR A 227 19.11 3.36 -17.32
C TYR A 227 19.00 4.51 -18.31
N ARG A 228 20.04 5.29 -18.41
CA ARG A 228 20.22 6.38 -19.37
C ARG A 228 20.68 5.78 -20.70
N ASP A 229 19.78 5.66 -21.66
CA ASP A 229 20.04 5.08 -22.98
C ASP A 229 21.14 5.85 -23.74
N ASP A 230 21.18 7.17 -23.60
CA ASP A 230 22.23 8.03 -24.18
C ASP A 230 23.62 7.72 -23.59
N VAL A 231 23.74 7.53 -22.29
CA VAL A 231 24.98 7.15 -21.61
C VAL A 231 25.46 5.77 -22.08
N TYR A 232 24.55 4.80 -22.13
CA TYR A 232 24.87 3.45 -22.57
C TYR A 232 25.35 3.41 -24.02
N LYS A 233 24.70 4.16 -24.89
CA LYS A 233 25.09 4.30 -26.31
C LYS A 233 26.44 4.96 -26.47
N GLU A 234 26.72 6.04 -25.78
CA GLU A 234 28.00 6.75 -25.86
C GLU A 234 29.16 5.89 -25.42
N LEU A 235 28.97 5.08 -24.39
CA LEU A 235 30.01 4.21 -23.84
C LEU A 235 30.04 2.80 -24.50
N GLY A 236 29.13 2.52 -25.43
CA GLY A 236 29.02 1.20 -26.05
C GLY A 236 28.64 0.08 -25.08
N LEU A 237 27.92 0.41 -24.02
CA LEU A 237 27.49 -0.55 -23.00
C LEU A 237 26.21 -1.27 -23.40
N SER A 238 26.12 -2.54 -23.00
CA SER A 238 24.87 -3.31 -23.08
C SER A 238 24.08 -3.21 -21.75
N VAL A 239 22.75 -3.33 -21.81
CA VAL A 239 21.93 -3.45 -20.61
C VAL A 239 22.37 -4.70 -19.84
N PRO A 240 22.73 -4.57 -18.55
CA PRO A 240 23.25 -5.69 -17.79
C PRO A 240 22.16 -6.74 -17.53
N THR A 241 22.54 -8.00 -17.61
CA THR A 241 21.69 -9.16 -17.29
C THR A 241 22.13 -9.88 -16.03
N THR A 242 23.27 -9.46 -15.46
CA THR A 242 23.81 -9.97 -14.19
C THR A 242 24.29 -8.82 -13.30
N PHE A 243 24.41 -9.07 -12.01
CA PHE A 243 24.96 -8.09 -11.08
C PHE A 243 26.44 -7.76 -11.35
N ASP A 244 27.23 -8.72 -11.85
CA ASP A 244 28.61 -8.45 -12.25
C ASP A 244 28.68 -7.46 -13.43
N GLN A 245 27.82 -7.62 -14.43
CA GLN A 245 27.71 -6.66 -15.54
C GLN A 245 27.20 -5.30 -15.05
N TYR A 246 26.26 -5.29 -14.11
CA TYR A 246 25.75 -4.05 -13.52
C TYR A 246 26.86 -3.28 -12.79
N MET A 247 27.63 -3.95 -11.97
CA MET A 247 28.79 -3.36 -11.28
C MET A 247 29.83 -2.84 -12.27
N SER A 248 30.18 -3.64 -13.28
CA SER A 248 31.13 -3.24 -14.32
C SER A 248 30.67 -2.01 -15.10
N ASN A 249 29.39 -1.96 -15.48
CA ASN A 249 28.81 -0.78 -16.14
C ASN A 249 28.86 0.45 -15.23
N ALA A 250 28.55 0.30 -13.94
CA ALA A 250 28.62 1.39 -12.97
C ALA A 250 30.04 1.98 -12.86
N GLN A 251 31.05 1.12 -12.85
CA GLN A 251 32.48 1.52 -12.85
C GLN A 251 32.85 2.33 -14.10
N VAL A 252 32.47 1.83 -15.28
CA VAL A 252 32.75 2.49 -16.57
C VAL A 252 32.07 3.86 -16.63
N ILE A 253 30.79 3.95 -16.27
CA ILE A 253 30.03 5.18 -16.28
C ILE A 253 30.65 6.21 -15.31
N GLN A 254 30.98 5.79 -14.09
CA GLN A 254 31.61 6.65 -13.08
C GLN A 254 32.95 7.20 -13.57
N ALA A 255 33.79 6.36 -14.19
CA ALA A 255 35.10 6.75 -14.69
C ALA A 255 35.03 7.73 -15.86
N ALA A 256 34.02 7.62 -16.70
CA ALA A 256 33.83 8.46 -17.89
C ALA A 256 33.41 9.91 -17.58
N LYS A 257 32.86 10.18 -16.38
CA LYS A 257 32.48 11.53 -15.90
C LYS A 257 31.62 12.36 -16.87
N LEU A 258 30.75 11.77 -17.61
CA LEU A 258 29.98 12.34 -18.76
C LEU A 258 29.14 13.59 -18.43
N GLY A 259 29.77 14.63 -17.89
CA GLY A 259 29.09 15.87 -17.49
C GLY A 259 28.41 16.60 -18.65
N HIS A 260 28.89 16.42 -19.88
CA HIS A 260 28.30 17.00 -21.09
C HIS A 260 26.90 16.42 -21.41
N LEU A 261 26.57 15.22 -20.93
CA LEU A 261 25.24 14.63 -21.01
C LEU A 261 24.30 15.06 -19.87
N ASN A 262 24.81 15.84 -18.92
CA ASN A 262 24.00 16.33 -17.81
C ASN A 262 23.67 17.79 -17.99
N PRO A 263 22.39 18.23 -17.94
CA PRO A 263 22.01 19.63 -18.18
C PRO A 263 22.73 20.66 -17.30
N ASP A 264 23.15 20.28 -16.10
CA ASP A 264 23.87 21.14 -15.15
C ASP A 264 25.41 20.95 -15.20
N GLY A 265 25.91 20.12 -16.11
CA GLY A 265 27.33 19.87 -16.29
C GLY A 265 28.00 19.01 -15.22
N ARG A 266 27.25 18.54 -14.21
CA ARG A 266 27.80 17.67 -13.17
C ARG A 266 28.14 16.28 -13.71
N PRO A 267 29.19 15.63 -13.20
CA PRO A 267 29.49 14.23 -13.57
C PRO A 267 28.29 13.33 -13.35
N ILE A 268 28.11 12.36 -14.24
CA ILE A 268 27.13 11.29 -14.10
C ILE A 268 27.72 10.21 -13.19
N TYR A 269 26.95 9.78 -12.22
CA TYR A 269 27.32 8.68 -11.33
C TYR A 269 26.98 7.33 -11.98
N GLY A 270 27.71 6.30 -11.56
CA GLY A 270 27.56 4.95 -12.12
C GLY A 270 26.20 4.32 -11.82
N THR A 271 25.66 4.63 -10.65
CA THR A 271 24.36 4.13 -10.20
C THR A 271 23.77 5.03 -9.12
N ASN A 272 22.57 4.68 -8.63
CA ASN A 272 21.98 5.24 -7.44
C ASN A 272 21.32 4.11 -6.61
N GLY A 273 20.94 4.40 -5.38
CA GLY A 273 20.26 3.47 -4.47
C GLY A 273 19.67 4.18 -3.26
N GLN A 274 18.85 3.47 -2.53
CA GLN A 274 18.15 3.99 -1.37
C GLN A 274 18.98 3.74 -0.11
N MET A 275 19.85 4.67 0.24
CA MET A 275 20.77 4.53 1.38
C MET A 275 20.51 5.54 2.50
N LYS A 276 19.33 6.12 2.57
CA LYS A 276 18.99 7.09 3.62
C LYS A 276 18.80 6.36 4.95
N SER A 277 19.65 6.71 5.93
CA SER A 277 19.55 6.18 7.29
C SER A 277 18.21 6.52 7.93
N GLY A 278 17.61 5.56 8.62
CA GLY A 278 16.31 5.72 9.29
C GLY A 278 15.10 5.69 8.36
N HIS A 279 15.28 5.38 7.08
CA HIS A 279 14.17 5.20 6.14
C HIS A 279 14.03 3.72 5.76
N TYR A 280 12.78 3.23 5.68
CA TYR A 280 12.49 1.83 5.39
C TYR A 280 13.03 1.35 4.03
N SER A 281 13.22 2.27 3.08
CA SER A 281 13.77 1.93 1.76
C SER A 281 15.18 1.34 1.82
N LEU A 282 15.91 1.58 2.92
CA LEU A 282 17.20 0.92 3.17
C LEU A 282 17.05 -0.60 3.30
N GLU A 283 16.00 -1.04 4.00
CA GLU A 283 15.64 -2.45 4.13
C GLU A 283 15.27 -3.06 2.78
N CYS A 284 14.53 -2.34 1.94
CA CYS A 284 14.12 -2.79 0.62
C CYS A 284 15.33 -3.13 -0.27
N ASP A 285 16.29 -2.20 -0.40
CA ASP A 285 17.51 -2.43 -1.18
C ASP A 285 18.33 -3.59 -0.61
N TRP A 286 18.54 -3.62 0.69
CA TRP A 286 19.26 -4.71 1.35
C TRP A 286 18.61 -6.07 1.10
N THR A 287 17.30 -6.16 1.28
CA THR A 287 16.52 -7.39 1.07
C THR A 287 16.64 -7.88 -0.38
N MET A 288 16.54 -6.97 -1.34
CA MET A 288 16.69 -7.28 -2.76
C MET A 288 18.06 -7.94 -3.03
N PHE A 289 19.15 -7.37 -2.52
CA PHE A 289 20.48 -7.95 -2.73
C PHE A 289 20.68 -9.25 -1.94
N ALA A 290 20.18 -9.35 -0.71
CA ALA A 290 20.26 -10.59 0.06
C ALA A 290 19.59 -11.74 -0.70
N TRP A 291 18.38 -11.56 -1.20
CA TRP A 291 17.65 -12.56 -1.98
C TRP A 291 18.33 -12.86 -3.32
N ALA A 292 18.82 -11.85 -4.02
CA ALA A 292 19.50 -12.02 -5.29
C ALA A 292 20.76 -12.88 -5.19
N PHE A 293 21.42 -12.87 -4.04
CA PHE A 293 22.57 -13.73 -3.74
C PHE A 293 22.16 -15.08 -3.08
N GLY A 294 20.87 -15.38 -3.01
CA GLY A 294 20.36 -16.65 -2.50
C GLY A 294 20.24 -16.72 -0.96
N GLY A 295 20.34 -15.58 -0.29
CA GLY A 295 20.08 -15.45 1.15
C GLY A 295 18.61 -15.37 1.48
N SER A 296 18.30 -15.33 2.77
CA SER A 296 16.97 -15.09 3.31
C SER A 296 17.03 -14.05 4.41
N ILE A 297 15.91 -13.38 4.70
CA ILE A 297 15.81 -12.45 5.81
C ILE A 297 15.41 -13.17 7.08
N THR A 298 14.54 -14.18 6.94
CA THR A 298 14.03 -14.98 8.07
C THR A 298 14.14 -16.47 7.78
N ASN A 299 14.42 -17.22 8.82
CA ASN A 299 14.32 -18.68 8.82
C ASN A 299 12.84 -19.11 8.92
N PRO A 300 12.50 -20.39 8.61
CA PRO A 300 11.14 -20.90 8.75
C PRO A 300 10.54 -20.80 10.16
N ASP A 301 11.39 -20.69 11.19
CA ASP A 301 10.98 -20.51 12.58
C ASP A 301 10.77 -19.03 12.96
N GLY A 302 10.95 -18.09 12.00
CA GLY A 302 10.82 -16.65 12.20
C GLY A 302 12.08 -15.97 12.76
N SER A 303 13.17 -16.70 13.01
CA SER A 303 14.43 -16.12 13.43
C SER A 303 15.13 -15.41 12.28
N PHE A 304 16.01 -14.43 12.60
CA PHE A 304 16.75 -13.69 11.62
C PHE A 304 17.78 -14.55 10.88
N ALA A 305 17.78 -14.51 9.55
CA ALA A 305 18.66 -15.27 8.67
C ALA A 305 19.60 -14.40 7.81
N GLY A 306 19.43 -13.09 7.81
CA GLY A 306 20.17 -12.19 6.90
C GLY A 306 21.68 -12.10 7.14
N ASN A 307 22.22 -12.79 8.15
CA ASN A 307 23.65 -12.91 8.43
C ASN A 307 24.28 -14.23 7.94
N ASP A 308 23.59 -15.01 7.14
CA ASP A 308 24.17 -16.17 6.47
C ASP A 308 25.21 -15.74 5.40
N ALA A 309 25.93 -16.70 4.85
CA ALA A 309 26.99 -16.42 3.87
C ALA A 309 26.47 -15.69 2.61
N ASN A 310 25.27 -16.02 2.18
CA ASN A 310 24.63 -15.43 0.99
C ASN A 310 24.10 -14.01 1.29
N GLY A 311 23.46 -13.81 2.44
CA GLY A 311 23.03 -12.49 2.89
C GLY A 311 24.20 -11.52 3.07
N LEU A 312 25.31 -12.02 3.64
CA LEU A 312 26.56 -11.24 3.75
C LEU A 312 27.19 -10.93 2.40
N ALA A 313 27.14 -11.85 1.41
CA ALA A 313 27.62 -11.60 0.06
C ALA A 313 26.76 -10.52 -0.64
N GLY A 314 25.44 -10.55 -0.47
CA GLY A 314 24.54 -9.51 -0.97
C GLY A 314 24.84 -8.13 -0.34
N MET A 315 25.09 -8.10 0.96
CA MET A 315 25.46 -6.87 1.70
C MET A 315 26.80 -6.32 1.22
N ASP A 316 27.82 -7.19 1.02
CA ASP A 316 29.13 -6.78 0.51
C ASP A 316 29.01 -6.18 -0.91
N TYR A 317 28.23 -6.81 -1.77
CA TYR A 317 27.96 -6.29 -3.11
C TYR A 317 27.29 -4.93 -3.06
N TRP A 318 26.21 -4.78 -2.28
CA TRP A 318 25.49 -3.54 -2.12
C TRP A 318 26.38 -2.40 -1.55
N THR A 319 27.21 -2.74 -0.57
CA THR A 319 28.16 -1.79 0.02
C THR A 319 29.18 -1.29 -1.00
N LYS A 320 29.66 -2.16 -1.88
CA LYS A 320 30.56 -1.78 -2.97
C LYS A 320 29.90 -0.90 -4.02
N LEU A 321 28.60 -1.10 -4.30
CA LEU A 321 27.85 -0.22 -5.22
C LEU A 321 27.81 1.22 -4.74
N LYS A 322 27.88 1.47 -3.44
CA LYS A 322 27.86 2.83 -2.86
C LYS A 322 29.00 3.71 -3.40
N GLU A 323 30.12 3.12 -3.80
CA GLU A 323 31.26 3.85 -4.36
C GLU A 323 30.92 4.55 -5.69
N TYR A 324 29.87 4.07 -6.36
CA TYR A 324 29.41 4.57 -7.67
C TYR A 324 28.12 5.39 -7.58
N MET A 325 27.69 5.72 -6.37
CA MET A 325 26.49 6.52 -6.09
C MET A 325 26.86 7.97 -5.74
N PRO A 326 25.94 8.92 -5.94
CA PRO A 326 26.10 10.26 -5.41
C PRO A 326 26.21 10.21 -3.87
N SER A 327 27.03 11.08 -3.29
CA SER A 327 27.02 11.31 -1.84
C SER A 327 25.70 11.95 -1.44
N GLY A 328 24.92 11.28 -0.59
CA GLY A 328 23.67 11.80 -0.01
C GLY A 328 23.93 12.73 1.15
#